data_8244ae7d68cc05c021f64dce9dce9a0d
#
_entry.id   8244ae7d68cc05c021f64dce9dce9a0d
#
_cell.length_a   1.000
_cell.length_b   1.000
_cell.length_c   1.000
_cell.angle_alpha   90.00
_cell.angle_beta   90.00
_cell.angle_gamma   90.00
#
_symmetry.space_group_name_H-M   'P 1'
#
loop_
_entity.id
_entity.type
_entity.pdbx_description
1 polymer ?
#
loop_
_entity_poly.entity_id
_entity_poly.type
_entity_poly.pdbx_seq_one_letter_code
_entity_poly.pdbx_strand_id
1 'polypeptide(L)'
;MAQKNAKITGYVKLQIPAGKATPAPPVGPALGQHGVNIAAFTKEFNERTKNDVGLIIPVVITVYADRSFTFITKSAPAAVLLKKAAGIESGSGVPNKTKVATISQEDVRKIAEAKMNDLNAASIEAAMSMIAGTARSMGVIVAD
;
A
#
# COMPACT_ATOMS: atom_id res chain seq x y z
N MET A 1 -8.96 9.49 -20.70
CA MET A 1 -8.29 8.20 -21.02
C MET A 1 -6.84 8.48 -21.39
N ALA A 2 -5.92 7.76 -20.80
CA ALA A 2 -4.54 7.82 -21.26
C ALA A 2 -4.48 7.28 -22.69
N GLN A 3 -3.90 8.03 -23.60
CA GLN A 3 -3.71 7.58 -24.96
C GLN A 3 -2.68 6.44 -24.97
N LYS A 4 -3.06 5.31 -25.54
CA LYS A 4 -2.20 4.11 -25.60
C LYS A 4 -0.86 4.31 -26.28
N ASN A 5 -0.68 5.44 -26.95
CA ASN A 5 0.52 5.74 -27.75
C ASN A 5 1.41 6.84 -27.15
N ALA A 6 1.08 7.38 -25.96
CA ALA A 6 1.92 8.39 -25.33
C ALA A 6 3.18 7.72 -24.75
N LYS A 7 4.33 8.33 -25.02
CA LYS A 7 5.61 7.83 -24.49
C LYS A 7 5.66 8.03 -22.98
N ILE A 8 6.00 6.96 -22.27
CA ILE A 8 6.18 7.00 -20.82
C ILE A 8 7.46 7.77 -20.49
N THR A 9 7.36 8.81 -19.65
CA THR A 9 8.52 9.57 -19.17
C THR A 9 9.01 9.12 -17.82
N GLY A 10 8.16 8.48 -17.01
CA GLY A 10 8.58 7.98 -15.72
C GLY A 10 7.46 7.34 -14.93
N TYR A 11 7.86 6.74 -13.82
CA TYR A 11 6.96 6.14 -12.84
C TYR A 11 7.16 6.80 -11.49
N VAL A 12 6.08 7.02 -10.77
CA VAL A 12 6.10 7.53 -9.40
C VAL A 12 5.40 6.52 -8.51
N LYS A 13 6.07 6.06 -7.47
CA LYS A 13 5.50 5.14 -6.48
C LYS A 13 5.33 5.87 -5.16
N LEU A 14 4.11 5.88 -4.65
CA LEU A 14 3.77 6.58 -3.42
C LEU A 14 2.91 5.69 -2.52
N GLN A 15 2.91 5.99 -1.23
CA GLN A 15 1.97 5.44 -0.26
C GLN A 15 1.17 6.60 0.31
N ILE A 16 -0.13 6.59 0.10
CA ILE A 16 -1.02 7.69 0.46
C ILE A 16 -2.18 7.16 1.29
N PRO A 17 -2.55 7.84 2.39
CA PRO A 17 -3.75 7.47 3.14
C PRO A 17 -4.99 7.53 2.25
N ALA A 18 -5.79 6.46 2.26
CA ALA A 18 -6.98 6.36 1.43
C ALA A 18 -7.97 7.49 1.73
N GLY A 19 -8.49 8.11 0.68
CA GLY A 19 -9.45 9.21 0.78
C GLY A 19 -8.88 10.52 1.31
N LYS A 20 -7.58 10.60 1.57
CA LYS A 20 -6.92 11.77 2.18
C LYS A 20 -5.73 12.30 1.39
N ALA A 21 -5.69 12.05 0.08
CA ALA A 21 -4.65 12.63 -0.76
C ALA A 21 -4.79 14.15 -0.80
N THR A 22 -3.67 14.84 -0.61
CA THR A 22 -3.60 16.31 -0.63
C THR A 22 -2.39 16.74 -1.47
N PRO A 23 -2.37 18.00 -1.95
CA PRO A 23 -1.18 18.53 -2.66
C PRO A 23 0.06 18.67 -1.78
N ALA A 24 -0.09 18.50 -0.47
CA ALA A 24 1.03 18.56 0.47
C ALA A 24 2.01 17.37 0.25
N PRO A 25 3.28 17.49 0.73
CA PRO A 25 4.20 16.37 0.66
C PRO A 25 3.60 15.08 1.25
N PRO A 26 3.89 13.89 0.70
CA PRO A 26 4.85 13.61 -0.38
C PRO A 26 4.29 13.74 -1.81
N VAL A 27 2.99 13.98 -1.98
CA VAL A 27 2.32 13.94 -3.30
C VAL A 27 2.76 15.10 -4.19
N GLY A 28 2.72 16.33 -3.66
CA GLY A 28 3.03 17.53 -4.41
C GLY A 28 4.41 17.51 -5.05
N PRO A 29 5.49 17.39 -4.27
CA PRO A 29 6.85 17.34 -4.82
C PRO A 29 7.09 16.21 -5.80
N ALA A 30 6.57 15.02 -5.51
CA ALA A 30 6.77 13.85 -6.36
C ALA A 30 6.11 14.01 -7.74
N LEU A 31 4.90 14.51 -7.79
CA LEU A 31 4.18 14.74 -9.05
C LEU A 31 4.60 16.04 -9.74
N GLY A 32 4.95 17.06 -8.97
CA GLY A 32 5.39 18.35 -9.50
C GLY A 32 6.63 18.26 -10.37
N GLN A 33 7.57 17.38 -10.02
CA GLN A 33 8.77 17.12 -10.80
C GLN A 33 8.47 16.62 -12.21
N HIS A 34 7.34 15.94 -12.39
CA HIS A 34 6.91 15.38 -13.67
C HIS A 34 5.90 16.28 -14.39
N GLY A 35 5.50 17.41 -13.80
CA GLY A 35 4.53 18.31 -14.39
C GLY A 35 3.11 17.79 -14.43
N VAL A 36 2.78 16.82 -13.58
CA VAL A 36 1.44 16.22 -13.49
C VAL A 36 0.47 17.15 -12.76
N ASN A 37 -0.80 17.15 -13.16
CA ASN A 37 -1.84 17.90 -12.49
C ASN A 37 -2.18 17.25 -11.14
N ILE A 38 -1.66 17.82 -10.07
CA ILE A 38 -1.81 17.28 -8.70
C ILE A 38 -3.27 17.28 -8.26
N ALA A 39 -4.02 18.34 -8.58
CA ALA A 39 -5.43 18.44 -8.19
C ALA A 39 -6.29 17.36 -8.82
N ALA A 40 -6.08 17.07 -10.10
CA ALA A 40 -6.79 15.99 -10.80
C ALA A 40 -6.46 14.62 -10.20
N PHE A 41 -5.19 14.39 -9.90
CA PHE A 41 -4.75 13.14 -9.27
C PHE A 41 -5.38 12.95 -7.88
N THR A 42 -5.31 13.95 -7.02
CA THR A 42 -5.84 13.84 -5.65
C THR A 42 -7.34 13.59 -5.64
N LYS A 43 -8.08 14.26 -6.52
CA LYS A 43 -9.52 14.07 -6.66
C LYS A 43 -9.84 12.63 -7.08
N GLU A 44 -9.21 12.14 -8.14
CA GLU A 44 -9.46 10.81 -8.66
C GLU A 44 -9.04 9.72 -7.67
N PHE A 45 -7.90 9.88 -7.02
CA PHE A 45 -7.42 8.96 -5.99
C PHE A 45 -8.39 8.88 -4.81
N ASN A 46 -8.84 10.03 -4.31
CA ASN A 46 -9.78 10.09 -3.20
C ASN A 46 -11.13 9.43 -3.55
N GLU A 47 -11.61 9.62 -4.78
CA GLU A 47 -12.82 8.94 -5.25
C GLU A 47 -12.68 7.43 -5.30
N ARG A 48 -11.53 6.94 -5.80
CA ARG A 48 -11.29 5.49 -5.91
C ARG A 48 -11.06 4.82 -4.56
N THR A 49 -10.53 5.54 -3.59
CA THR A 49 -10.16 4.98 -2.28
C THR A 49 -11.10 5.34 -1.15
N LYS A 50 -12.23 5.97 -1.45
CA LYS A 50 -13.19 6.42 -0.43
C LYS A 50 -13.71 5.29 0.48
N ASN A 51 -13.77 4.06 -0.04
CA ASN A 51 -14.24 2.90 0.71
C ASN A 51 -13.15 2.29 1.60
N ASP A 52 -11.91 2.69 1.42
CA ASP A 52 -10.74 2.14 2.11
C ASP A 52 -10.16 3.12 3.13
N VAL A 53 -10.93 4.12 3.54
CA VAL A 53 -10.49 5.14 4.50
C VAL A 53 -9.94 4.50 5.77
N GLY A 54 -8.79 4.99 6.21
CA GLY A 54 -8.08 4.47 7.37
C GLY A 54 -6.95 3.50 7.01
N LEU A 55 -6.80 3.14 5.73
CA LEU A 55 -5.68 2.34 5.24
C LEU A 55 -4.72 3.22 4.45
N ILE A 56 -3.46 2.81 4.42
CA ILE A 56 -2.46 3.41 3.53
C ILE A 56 -2.46 2.59 2.25
N ILE A 57 -2.69 3.25 1.11
CA ILE A 57 -2.79 2.59 -0.19
C ILE A 57 -1.53 2.90 -1.00
N PRO A 58 -0.78 1.87 -1.44
CA PRO A 58 0.30 2.06 -2.39
C PRO A 58 -0.28 2.41 -3.76
N VAL A 59 0.30 3.38 -4.42
CA VAL A 59 -0.09 3.79 -5.76
C VAL A 59 1.12 3.85 -6.67
N VAL A 60 0.98 3.34 -7.89
CA VAL A 60 1.99 3.46 -8.94
C VAL A 60 1.41 4.36 -10.02
N ILE A 61 2.03 5.50 -10.24
CA ILE A 61 1.61 6.50 -11.21
C ILE A 61 2.53 6.42 -12.41
N THR A 62 1.96 6.24 -13.60
CA THR A 62 2.69 6.29 -14.85
C THR A 62 2.51 7.67 -15.47
N VAL A 63 3.61 8.37 -15.72
CA VAL A 63 3.61 9.71 -16.31
C VAL A 63 4.00 9.63 -17.77
N TYR A 64 3.25 10.31 -18.62
CA TYR A 64 3.47 10.33 -20.07
C TYR A 64 4.07 11.65 -20.53
N ALA A 65 4.65 11.66 -21.74
CA ALA A 65 5.33 12.82 -22.33
C ALA A 65 4.40 14.04 -22.54
N ASP A 66 3.11 13.81 -22.69
CA ASP A 66 2.08 14.87 -22.83
C ASP A 66 1.61 15.43 -21.48
N ARG A 67 2.29 15.04 -20.39
CA ARG A 67 1.93 15.36 -18.99
C ARG A 67 0.65 14.72 -18.50
N SER A 68 0.07 13.79 -19.25
CA SER A 68 -1.01 12.96 -18.77
C SER A 68 -0.46 11.89 -17.82
N PHE A 69 -1.34 11.29 -17.04
CA PHE A 69 -0.96 10.23 -16.11
C PHE A 69 -2.03 9.15 -16.05
N THR A 70 -1.60 7.97 -15.70
CA THR A 70 -2.48 6.89 -15.24
C THR A 70 -1.94 6.36 -13.93
N PHE A 71 -2.80 5.83 -13.09
CA PHE A 71 -2.35 5.23 -11.85
C PHE A 71 -3.12 3.95 -11.55
N ILE A 72 -2.44 3.06 -10.86
CA ILE A 72 -3.04 1.85 -10.30
C ILE A 72 -2.85 1.88 -8.79
N THR A 73 -3.88 1.47 -8.07
CA THR A 73 -3.81 1.30 -6.62
C THR A 73 -3.62 -0.19 -6.32
N LYS A 74 -2.77 -0.47 -5.35
CA LYS A 74 -2.54 -1.84 -4.86
C LYS A 74 -3.21 -2.00 -3.50
N SER A 75 -3.32 -3.23 -3.02
CA SER A 75 -3.80 -3.48 -1.66
C SER A 75 -2.85 -2.85 -0.63
N ALA A 76 -3.38 -2.52 0.55
CA ALA A 76 -2.57 -1.92 1.61
C ALA A 76 -1.34 -2.79 1.92
N PRO A 77 -0.19 -2.17 2.31
CA PRO A 77 0.99 -2.94 2.68
C PRO A 77 0.68 -3.96 3.79
N ALA A 78 1.33 -5.12 3.75
CA ALA A 78 1.13 -6.16 4.76
C ALA A 78 1.35 -5.64 6.19
N ALA A 79 2.33 -4.77 6.38
CA ALA A 79 2.60 -4.15 7.68
C ALA A 79 1.40 -3.34 8.20
N VAL A 80 0.71 -2.61 7.33
CA VAL A 80 -0.47 -1.81 7.70
C VAL A 80 -1.63 -2.72 8.10
N LEU A 81 -1.87 -3.78 7.32
CA LEU A 81 -2.92 -4.76 7.60
C LEU A 81 -2.65 -5.51 8.89
N LEU A 82 -1.40 -5.87 9.15
CA LEU A 82 -0.99 -6.53 10.40
C LEU A 82 -1.18 -5.61 11.61
N LYS A 83 -0.81 -4.35 11.51
CA LYS A 83 -1.04 -3.38 12.59
C LYS A 83 -2.52 -3.22 12.90
N LYS A 84 -3.36 -3.16 11.88
CA LYS A 84 -4.81 -3.08 12.04
C LYS A 84 -5.39 -4.34 12.70
N ALA A 85 -4.97 -5.51 12.26
CA ALA A 85 -5.41 -6.79 12.83
C ALA A 85 -4.96 -6.96 14.28
N ALA A 86 -3.74 -6.51 14.60
CA ALA A 86 -3.18 -6.58 15.95
C ALA A 86 -3.67 -5.45 16.87
N GLY A 87 -4.31 -4.41 16.32
CA GLY A 87 -4.78 -3.26 17.10
C GLY A 87 -3.66 -2.35 17.61
N ILE A 88 -2.53 -2.29 16.92
CA ILE A 88 -1.37 -1.46 17.30
C ILE A 88 -1.13 -0.36 16.29
N GLU A 89 -0.54 0.75 16.74
CA GLU A 89 -0.21 1.88 15.87
C GLU A 89 1.15 1.72 15.18
N SER A 90 2.11 1.10 15.84
CA SER A 90 3.44 0.86 15.28
C SER A 90 4.01 -0.47 15.72
N GLY A 91 4.91 -1.00 14.90
CA GLY A 91 5.65 -2.21 15.22
C GLY A 91 6.77 -1.96 16.24
N SER A 92 7.46 -3.04 16.65
CA SER A 92 8.58 -2.96 17.56
C SER A 92 9.82 -2.38 16.90
N GLY A 93 10.55 -1.54 17.60
CA GLY A 93 11.89 -1.08 17.21
C GLY A 93 12.95 -2.15 17.38
N VAL A 94 12.70 -3.16 18.23
CA VAL A 94 13.61 -4.29 18.48
C VAL A 94 12.80 -5.59 18.41
N PRO A 95 12.37 -6.03 17.22
CA PRO A 95 11.39 -7.10 17.08
C PRO A 95 11.86 -8.47 17.53
N ASN A 96 13.15 -8.71 17.54
CA ASN A 96 13.71 -9.99 18.01
C ASN A 96 13.70 -10.13 19.54
N LYS A 97 13.62 -9.03 20.26
CA LYS A 97 13.62 -9.00 21.73
C LYS A 97 12.29 -8.55 22.33
N THR A 98 11.71 -7.51 21.76
CA THR A 98 10.46 -6.90 22.25
C THR A 98 9.31 -7.22 21.31
N LYS A 99 8.35 -7.99 21.80
CA LYS A 99 7.13 -8.31 21.05
C LYS A 99 6.02 -7.33 21.48
N VAL A 100 5.24 -6.85 20.52
CA VAL A 100 4.24 -5.80 20.77
C VAL A 100 2.81 -6.30 20.68
N ALA A 101 2.58 -7.42 20.00
CA ALA A 101 1.24 -7.99 19.82
C ALA A 101 1.30 -9.46 19.39
N THR A 102 0.15 -10.12 19.48
CA THR A 102 -0.04 -11.49 18.98
C THR A 102 -1.30 -11.51 18.12
N ILE A 103 -1.22 -12.17 16.97
CA ILE A 103 -2.35 -12.40 16.06
C ILE A 103 -2.54 -13.89 15.82
N SER A 104 -3.75 -14.29 15.43
CA SER A 104 -4.05 -15.68 15.10
C SER A 104 -3.62 -16.02 13.66
N GLN A 105 -3.48 -17.30 13.38
CA GLN A 105 -3.25 -17.78 12.01
C GLN A 105 -4.42 -17.45 11.08
N GLU A 106 -5.62 -17.40 11.61
CA GLU A 106 -6.80 -17.01 10.86
C GLU A 106 -6.70 -15.58 10.36
N ASP A 107 -6.19 -14.65 11.18
CA ASP A 107 -5.95 -13.26 10.78
C ASP A 107 -4.89 -13.17 9.70
N VAL A 108 -3.80 -13.95 9.82
CA VAL A 108 -2.76 -14.05 8.78
C VAL A 108 -3.35 -14.56 7.47
N ARG A 109 -4.22 -15.56 7.53
CA ARG A 109 -4.90 -16.10 6.35
C ARG A 109 -5.79 -15.07 5.68
N LYS A 110 -6.57 -14.30 6.42
CA LYS A 110 -7.42 -13.23 5.90
C LYS A 110 -6.60 -12.16 5.17
N ILE A 111 -5.47 -11.76 5.76
CA ILE A 111 -4.55 -10.80 5.15
C ILE A 111 -3.95 -11.38 3.87
N ALA A 112 -3.53 -12.63 3.89
CA ALA A 112 -2.96 -13.31 2.73
C ALA A 112 -3.97 -13.39 1.58
N GLU A 113 -5.22 -13.75 1.86
CA GLU A 113 -6.29 -13.81 0.87
C GLU A 113 -6.55 -12.43 0.25
N ALA A 114 -6.58 -11.37 1.06
CA ALA A 114 -6.78 -10.00 0.58
C ALA A 114 -5.65 -9.52 -0.33
N LYS A 115 -4.44 -10.05 -0.16
CA LYS A 115 -3.25 -9.64 -0.93
C LYS A 115 -2.85 -10.60 -2.03
N MET A 116 -3.55 -11.71 -2.25
CA MET A 116 -3.14 -12.73 -3.24
C MET A 116 -2.89 -12.16 -4.63
N ASN A 117 -3.67 -11.15 -5.04
CA ASN A 117 -3.52 -10.51 -6.35
C ASN A 117 -2.20 -9.74 -6.49
N ASP A 118 -1.61 -9.29 -5.39
CA ASP A 118 -0.39 -8.48 -5.37
C ASP A 118 0.84 -9.29 -4.97
N LEU A 119 0.65 -10.52 -4.45
CA LEU A 119 1.74 -11.34 -3.97
C LEU A 119 2.24 -12.31 -5.05
N ASN A 120 3.55 -12.53 -5.06
CA ASN A 120 4.17 -13.57 -5.87
C ASN A 120 4.19 -14.89 -5.07
N ALA A 121 3.00 -15.43 -4.81
CA ALA A 121 2.82 -16.66 -4.06
C ALA A 121 2.05 -17.68 -4.89
N ALA A 122 2.53 -18.93 -4.88
CA ALA A 122 1.92 -20.02 -5.63
C ALA A 122 0.67 -20.59 -4.94
N SER A 123 0.54 -20.41 -3.63
CA SER A 123 -0.58 -20.91 -2.83
C SER A 123 -0.89 -19.99 -1.67
N ILE A 124 -2.04 -20.21 -1.03
CA ILE A 124 -2.42 -19.43 0.16
C ILE A 124 -1.45 -19.68 1.33
N GLU A 125 -0.95 -20.87 1.48
CA GLU A 125 0.03 -21.22 2.52
C GLU A 125 1.35 -20.49 2.31
N ALA A 126 1.81 -20.36 1.06
CA ALA A 126 2.99 -19.58 0.72
C ALA A 126 2.77 -18.08 1.03
N ALA A 127 1.60 -17.57 0.70
CA ALA A 127 1.22 -16.19 1.03
C ALA A 127 1.18 -15.97 2.55
N MET A 128 0.62 -16.90 3.31
CA MET A 128 0.61 -16.84 4.77
C MET A 128 2.03 -16.83 5.36
N SER A 129 2.95 -17.61 4.81
CA SER A 129 4.36 -17.58 5.20
C SER A 129 5.00 -16.21 4.98
N MET A 130 4.71 -15.55 3.87
CA MET A 130 5.21 -14.21 3.57
C MET A 130 4.69 -13.19 4.60
N ILE A 131 3.40 -13.26 4.90
CA ILE A 131 2.76 -12.37 5.88
C ILE A 131 3.30 -12.63 7.30
N ALA A 132 3.47 -13.91 7.67
CA ALA A 132 4.04 -14.28 8.97
C ALA A 132 5.48 -13.76 9.13
N GLY A 133 6.28 -13.80 8.06
CA GLY A 133 7.63 -13.22 8.06
C GLY A 133 7.61 -11.71 8.29
N THR A 134 6.68 -10.99 7.67
CA THR A 134 6.49 -9.55 7.91
C THR A 134 6.08 -9.30 9.35
N ALA A 135 5.14 -10.08 9.90
CA ALA A 135 4.73 -9.97 11.30
C ALA A 135 5.90 -10.16 12.26
N ARG A 136 6.73 -11.16 11.99
CA ARG A 136 7.95 -11.40 12.81
C ARG A 136 8.89 -10.20 12.78
N SER A 137 9.08 -9.58 11.63
CA SER A 137 9.92 -8.39 11.49
C SER A 137 9.37 -7.17 12.23
N MET A 138 8.08 -7.18 12.55
CA MET A 138 7.41 -6.11 13.30
C MET A 138 7.32 -6.38 14.81
N GLY A 139 7.75 -7.55 15.26
CA GLY A 139 7.57 -7.96 16.65
C GLY A 139 6.16 -8.44 16.97
N VAL A 140 5.42 -8.89 15.97
CA VAL A 140 4.09 -9.49 16.12
C VAL A 140 4.22 -11.01 16.10
N ILE A 141 3.68 -11.67 17.12
CA ILE A 141 3.70 -13.13 17.22
C ILE A 141 2.47 -13.69 16.50
N VAL A 142 2.68 -14.70 15.69
CA VAL A 142 1.59 -15.46 15.07
C VAL A 142 1.33 -16.69 15.94
N ALA A 143 0.19 -16.71 16.59
CA ALA A 143 -0.23 -17.85 17.42
C ALA A 143 -0.84 -18.96 16.58
N ASP A 144 -0.65 -20.17 16.99
CA ASP A 144 -1.22 -21.36 16.33
C ASP A 144 -2.73 -21.46 16.59
#